data_4abc7e5b593cfc449207d0ebf39e5eb9
#
_entry.id   4abc7e5b593cfc449207d0ebf39e5eb9
#
_cell.length_a   1.000
_cell.length_b   1.000
_cell.length_c   1.000
_cell.angle_alpha   90.00
_cell.angle_beta   90.00
_cell.angle_gamma   90.00
#
_symmetry.space_group_name_H-M   'P 1'
#
loop_
_entity.id
_entity.type
_entity.pdbx_description
1 polymer ?
#
loop_
_entity_poly.entity_id
_entity_poly.type
_entity_poly.pdbx_seq_one_letter_code
_entity_poly.pdbx_strand_id
1 'polypeptide(L)'
;GIVPETSLIVGEHFHVQYDIPYYNIGVITGPCHAEEVALERLSYLTIACGDPDKAKIVAENLSGNFIKTKITDDIIGTEYAAMLKNIYAIAAGIAHGLGYGDNFQSVLMSNGIREMKKFIKKVHKMKRNINDSAYLGDLLVTGYSIFSRNRMFGNMIGKGYTVKSAMMEMSMVAEGYYAVKSAYKLNQAYGA
;
A
#
# COMPACT_ATOMS: atom_id res chain seq x y z
N GLY A 1 -2.02 -5.68 -2.44
CA GLY A 1 -1.82 -6.82 -1.49
C GLY A 1 -0.82 -7.83 -1.99
N ILE A 2 -0.58 -8.84 -1.17
CA ILE A 2 0.30 -9.95 -1.51
C ILE A 2 -0.38 -11.26 -1.05
N VAL A 3 -0.24 -12.32 -1.84
CA VAL A 3 -0.78 -13.65 -1.54
C VAL A 3 0.20 -14.34 -0.59
N PRO A 4 -0.18 -14.63 0.68
CA PRO A 4 0.77 -15.10 1.70
C PRO A 4 1.44 -16.43 1.36
N GLU A 5 0.73 -17.34 0.71
CA GLU A 5 1.17 -18.69 0.38
C GLU A 5 2.28 -18.68 -0.67
N THR A 6 2.11 -17.86 -1.70
CA THR A 6 3.02 -17.79 -2.85
C THR A 6 4.02 -16.64 -2.77
N SER A 7 3.73 -15.63 -1.94
CA SER A 7 4.44 -14.34 -1.90
C SER A 7 4.41 -13.57 -3.24
N LEU A 8 3.42 -13.87 -4.10
CA LEU A 8 3.15 -13.12 -5.31
C LEU A 8 2.26 -11.91 -5.01
N ILE A 9 2.47 -10.81 -5.71
CA ILE A 9 1.49 -9.71 -5.76
C ILE A 9 0.22 -10.21 -6.45
N VAL A 10 -0.92 -9.56 -6.19
CA VAL A 10 -2.23 -10.08 -6.64
C VAL A 10 -2.30 -10.18 -8.16
N GLY A 11 -1.81 -9.17 -8.89
CA GLY A 11 -1.77 -9.20 -10.36
C GLY A 11 -0.92 -10.36 -10.89
N GLU A 12 0.25 -10.60 -10.30
CA GLU A 12 1.12 -11.71 -10.67
C GLU A 12 0.47 -13.07 -10.35
N HIS A 13 -0.24 -13.17 -9.22
CA HIS A 13 -1.01 -14.37 -8.88
C HIS A 13 -2.06 -14.68 -9.96
N PHE A 14 -2.84 -13.70 -10.40
CA PHE A 14 -3.81 -13.90 -11.48
C PHE A 14 -3.14 -14.29 -12.79
N HIS A 15 -2.00 -13.68 -13.11
CA HIS A 15 -1.23 -14.03 -14.31
C HIS A 15 -0.76 -15.48 -14.28
N VAL A 16 -0.14 -15.91 -13.16
CA VAL A 16 0.49 -17.23 -13.04
C VAL A 16 -0.54 -18.35 -12.85
N GLN A 17 -1.59 -18.13 -12.02
CA GLN A 17 -2.53 -19.19 -11.67
C GLN A 17 -3.68 -19.35 -12.66
N TYR A 18 -4.06 -18.28 -13.35
CA TYR A 18 -5.23 -18.28 -14.23
C TYR A 18 -4.89 -17.93 -15.68
N ASP A 19 -3.59 -17.81 -16.00
CA ASP A 19 -3.09 -17.46 -17.34
C ASP A 19 -3.71 -16.15 -17.89
N ILE A 20 -3.98 -15.19 -17.00
CA ILE A 20 -4.51 -13.90 -17.40
C ILE A 20 -3.36 -12.99 -17.81
N PRO A 21 -3.31 -12.52 -19.06
CA PRO A 21 -2.23 -11.65 -19.50
C PRO A 21 -2.29 -10.27 -18.83
N TYR A 22 -1.13 -9.68 -18.55
CA TYR A 22 -1.03 -8.39 -17.82
C TYR A 22 -1.82 -7.24 -18.45
N TYR A 23 -2.01 -7.22 -19.76
CA TYR A 23 -2.84 -6.20 -20.42
C TYR A 23 -4.35 -6.31 -20.10
N ASN A 24 -4.77 -7.42 -19.46
CA ASN A 24 -6.13 -7.61 -18.93
C ASN A 24 -6.20 -7.45 -17.40
N ILE A 25 -5.08 -7.12 -16.75
CA ILE A 25 -5.01 -6.90 -15.32
C ILE A 25 -4.98 -5.40 -15.05
N GLY A 26 -5.96 -4.93 -14.29
CA GLY A 26 -6.00 -3.56 -13.78
C GLY A 26 -5.92 -3.54 -12.26
N VAL A 27 -5.09 -2.67 -11.71
CA VAL A 27 -4.90 -2.49 -10.26
C VAL A 27 -5.30 -1.07 -9.88
N ILE A 28 -6.09 -0.93 -8.82
CA ILE A 28 -6.52 0.36 -8.29
C ILE A 28 -5.80 0.58 -6.95
N THR A 29 -5.05 1.68 -6.86
CA THR A 29 -4.29 2.08 -5.67
C THR A 29 -4.44 3.58 -5.41
N GLY A 30 -3.92 4.07 -4.29
CA GLY A 30 -3.85 5.50 -4.00
C GLY A 30 -4.53 5.90 -2.68
N PRO A 31 -4.35 7.15 -2.24
CA PRO A 31 -4.90 7.67 -0.99
C PRO A 31 -6.43 7.85 -1.11
N CYS A 32 -7.19 6.83 -0.73
CA CYS A 32 -8.64 6.78 -0.85
C CYS A 32 -9.23 5.90 0.27
N HIS A 33 -9.46 6.48 1.43
CA HIS A 33 -10.17 5.82 2.53
C HIS A 33 -11.68 5.89 2.31
N ALA A 34 -12.38 4.76 2.42
CA ALA A 34 -13.82 4.67 2.19
C ALA A 34 -14.62 5.62 3.10
N GLU A 35 -14.17 5.81 4.33
CA GLU A 35 -14.76 6.72 5.31
C GLU A 35 -14.69 8.18 4.84
N GLU A 36 -13.58 8.59 4.22
CA GLU A 36 -13.44 9.93 3.67
C GLU A 36 -14.28 10.12 2.41
N VAL A 37 -14.34 9.12 1.54
CA VAL A 37 -15.20 9.15 0.35
C VAL A 37 -16.68 9.25 0.74
N ALA A 38 -17.11 8.51 1.77
CA ALA A 38 -18.47 8.59 2.29
C ALA A 38 -18.82 9.98 2.86
N LEU A 39 -17.83 10.75 3.29
CA LEU A 39 -17.94 12.14 3.73
C LEU A 39 -17.70 13.15 2.59
N GLU A 40 -17.71 12.69 1.35
CA GLU A 40 -17.48 13.53 0.17
C GLU A 40 -16.13 14.28 0.18
N ARG A 41 -15.11 13.68 0.83
CA ARG A 41 -13.75 14.23 0.86
C ARG A 41 -13.00 13.88 -0.41
N LEU A 42 -12.20 14.82 -0.89
CA LEU A 42 -11.41 14.64 -2.10
C LEU A 42 -10.40 13.51 -1.95
N SER A 43 -10.54 12.50 -2.77
CA SER A 43 -9.73 11.28 -2.78
C SER A 43 -9.08 11.05 -4.14
N TYR A 44 -8.00 10.29 -4.17
CA TYR A 44 -7.22 10.07 -5.39
C TYR A 44 -7.02 8.59 -5.64
N LEU A 45 -7.32 8.16 -6.86
CA LEU A 45 -7.08 6.80 -7.33
C LEU A 45 -6.08 6.79 -8.48
N THR A 46 -5.19 5.83 -8.46
CA THR A 46 -4.32 5.49 -9.59
C THR A 46 -4.73 4.15 -10.14
N ILE A 47 -5.06 4.11 -11.42
CA ILE A 47 -5.39 2.91 -12.17
C ILE A 47 -4.14 2.47 -12.92
N ALA A 48 -3.56 1.34 -12.49
CA ALA A 48 -2.40 0.74 -13.13
C ALA A 48 -2.85 -0.41 -14.03
N CYS A 49 -2.60 -0.30 -15.33
CA CYS A 49 -2.92 -1.34 -16.31
C CYS A 49 -1.92 -1.29 -17.47
N GLY A 50 -1.55 -2.46 -18.00
CA GLY A 50 -0.68 -2.56 -19.18
C GLY A 50 -1.35 -2.07 -20.48
N ASP A 51 -2.68 -1.98 -20.49
CA ASP A 51 -3.47 -1.43 -21.60
C ASP A 51 -3.99 -0.03 -21.21
N PRO A 52 -3.48 1.05 -21.84
CA PRO A 52 -3.86 2.41 -21.48
C PRO A 52 -5.33 2.74 -21.79
N ASP A 53 -5.93 2.12 -22.80
CA ASP A 53 -7.33 2.37 -23.16
C ASP A 53 -8.26 1.77 -22.09
N LYS A 54 -7.97 0.56 -21.63
CA LYS A 54 -8.70 -0.04 -20.50
C LYS A 54 -8.53 0.75 -19.22
N ALA A 55 -7.29 1.19 -18.92
CA ALA A 55 -7.04 2.06 -17.76
C ALA A 55 -7.86 3.34 -17.83
N LYS A 56 -7.98 3.95 -19.00
CA LYS A 56 -8.76 5.17 -19.23
C LYS A 56 -10.24 4.94 -18.99
N ILE A 57 -10.81 3.87 -19.55
CA ILE A 57 -12.23 3.52 -19.34
C ILE A 57 -12.53 3.38 -17.84
N VAL A 58 -11.70 2.65 -17.09
CA VAL A 58 -11.89 2.49 -15.65
C VAL A 58 -11.73 3.81 -14.91
N ALA A 59 -10.71 4.61 -15.27
CA ALA A 59 -10.46 5.92 -14.67
C ALA A 59 -11.64 6.88 -14.87
N GLU A 60 -12.20 6.95 -16.06
CA GLU A 60 -13.36 7.81 -16.39
C GLU A 60 -14.61 7.39 -15.61
N ASN A 61 -14.87 6.08 -15.47
CA ASN A 61 -16.01 5.57 -14.71
C ASN A 61 -15.89 5.77 -13.19
N LEU A 62 -14.67 5.84 -12.66
CA LEU A 62 -14.43 6.08 -11.23
C LEU A 62 -14.27 7.56 -10.90
N SER A 63 -13.99 8.40 -11.89
CA SER A 63 -13.76 9.83 -11.68
C SER A 63 -15.09 10.55 -11.36
N GLY A 64 -15.02 11.49 -10.42
CA GLY A 64 -16.19 12.25 -10.00
C GLY A 64 -15.79 13.51 -9.23
N ASN A 65 -16.78 14.10 -8.54
CA ASN A 65 -16.57 15.32 -7.78
C ASN A 65 -15.56 15.11 -6.66
N PHE A 66 -15.60 13.97 -5.98
CA PHE A 66 -14.80 13.64 -4.81
C PHE A 66 -13.67 12.63 -5.09
N ILE A 67 -13.62 12.05 -6.30
CA ILE A 67 -12.58 11.11 -6.69
C ILE A 67 -11.89 11.64 -7.94
N LYS A 68 -10.57 11.82 -7.83
CA LYS A 68 -9.70 12.15 -8.97
C LYS A 68 -8.88 10.94 -9.35
N THR A 69 -8.79 10.68 -10.64
CA THR A 69 -8.12 9.50 -11.17
C THR A 69 -6.85 9.85 -11.94
N LYS A 70 -5.86 8.97 -11.89
CA LYS A 70 -4.63 9.00 -12.69
C LYS A 70 -4.40 7.61 -13.26
N ILE A 71 -3.82 7.50 -14.44
CA ILE A 71 -3.44 6.21 -15.04
C ILE A 71 -1.93 6.03 -15.04
N THR A 72 -1.48 4.77 -15.00
CA THR A 72 -0.09 4.36 -15.11
C THR A 72 -0.02 2.93 -15.67
N ASP A 73 1.13 2.56 -16.22
CA ASP A 73 1.44 1.19 -16.65
C ASP A 73 2.18 0.37 -15.58
N ASP A 74 2.52 0.98 -14.44
CA ASP A 74 3.31 0.33 -13.37
C ASP A 74 2.45 -0.51 -12.42
N ILE A 75 1.88 -1.61 -12.92
CA ILE A 75 1.11 -2.57 -12.12
C ILE A 75 1.94 -3.09 -10.95
N ILE A 76 3.14 -3.61 -11.25
CA ILE A 76 4.01 -4.27 -10.28
C ILE A 76 4.46 -3.29 -9.18
N GLY A 77 4.91 -2.11 -9.57
CA GLY A 77 5.37 -1.12 -8.59
C GLY A 77 4.28 -0.60 -7.68
N THR A 78 3.07 -0.37 -8.20
CA THR A 78 1.93 0.11 -7.38
C THR A 78 1.46 -0.96 -6.39
N GLU A 79 1.46 -2.24 -6.77
CA GLU A 79 1.11 -3.34 -5.86
C GLU A 79 2.14 -3.55 -4.75
N TYR A 80 3.45 -3.52 -5.08
CA TYR A 80 4.48 -3.58 -4.04
C TYR A 80 4.46 -2.35 -3.13
N ALA A 81 4.19 -1.17 -3.66
CA ALA A 81 4.00 0.02 -2.84
C ALA A 81 2.83 -0.14 -1.86
N ALA A 82 1.68 -0.65 -2.33
CA ALA A 82 0.51 -0.91 -1.50
C ALA A 82 0.77 -1.98 -0.42
N MET A 83 1.63 -2.97 -0.69
CA MET A 83 2.09 -3.92 0.32
C MET A 83 2.97 -3.24 1.38
N LEU A 84 4.00 -2.50 0.93
CA LEU A 84 5.00 -1.90 1.81
C LEU A 84 4.41 -0.77 2.67
N LYS A 85 3.51 0.07 2.13
CA LYS A 85 2.86 1.13 2.92
C LYS A 85 2.18 0.59 4.17
N ASN A 86 1.56 -0.60 4.08
CA ASN A 86 0.88 -1.22 5.20
C ASN A 86 1.86 -1.65 6.30
N ILE A 87 3.06 -2.10 5.94
CA ILE A 87 4.14 -2.43 6.88
C ILE A 87 4.63 -1.15 7.57
N TYR A 88 4.91 -0.09 6.80
CA TYR A 88 5.34 1.19 7.38
C TYR A 88 4.26 1.83 8.25
N ALA A 89 2.98 1.64 7.93
CA ALA A 89 1.88 2.11 8.77
C ALA A 89 1.85 1.40 10.14
N ILE A 90 2.16 0.10 10.19
CA ILE A 90 2.34 -0.62 11.47
C ILE A 90 3.49 -0.01 12.26
N ALA A 91 4.66 0.22 11.64
CA ALA A 91 5.80 0.84 12.29
C ALA A 91 5.47 2.25 12.83
N ALA A 92 4.75 3.05 12.03
CA ALA A 92 4.24 4.36 12.42
C ALA A 92 3.30 4.27 13.64
N GLY A 93 2.40 3.29 13.63
CA GLY A 93 1.51 3.01 14.75
C GLY A 93 2.26 2.62 16.02
N ILE A 94 3.26 1.73 15.92
CA ILE A 94 4.10 1.32 17.06
C ILE A 94 4.82 2.54 17.65
N ALA A 95 5.45 3.36 16.82
CA ALA A 95 6.14 4.58 17.26
C ALA A 95 5.18 5.53 17.98
N HIS A 96 3.96 5.72 17.45
CA HIS A 96 2.93 6.53 18.08
C HIS A 96 2.50 5.95 19.43
N GLY A 97 2.28 4.64 19.52
CA GLY A 97 1.91 3.95 20.77
C GLY A 97 2.99 4.04 21.85
N LEU A 98 4.24 4.08 21.47
CA LEU A 98 5.40 4.30 22.34
C LEU A 98 5.58 5.77 22.76
N GLY A 99 4.76 6.70 22.26
CA GLY A 99 4.82 8.12 22.59
C GLY A 99 5.81 8.93 21.75
N TYR A 100 6.32 8.40 20.63
CA TYR A 100 7.14 9.20 19.72
C TYR A 100 6.28 10.21 18.96
N GLY A 101 6.75 11.45 18.91
CA GLY A 101 6.02 12.57 18.33
C GLY A 101 6.18 12.69 16.81
N ASP A 102 5.58 13.76 16.26
CA ASP A 102 5.48 13.99 14.81
C ASP A 102 6.84 14.18 14.12
N ASN A 103 7.86 14.69 14.83
CA ASN A 103 9.22 14.79 14.29
C ASN A 103 9.78 13.40 13.92
N PHE A 104 9.61 12.43 14.82
CA PHE A 104 10.04 11.05 14.55
C PHE A 104 9.20 10.43 13.42
N GLN A 105 7.89 10.64 13.46
CA GLN A 105 6.97 10.14 12.45
C GLN A 105 7.34 10.63 11.05
N SER A 106 7.68 11.91 10.91
CA SER A 106 8.09 12.52 9.65
C SER A 106 9.39 11.88 9.09
N VAL A 107 10.36 11.63 9.96
CA VAL A 107 11.61 10.94 9.58
C VAL A 107 11.36 9.49 9.19
N LEU A 108 10.49 8.78 9.93
CA LEU A 108 10.10 7.41 9.62
C LEU A 108 9.45 7.31 8.23
N MET A 109 8.51 8.20 7.90
CA MET A 109 7.88 8.22 6.58
C MET A 109 8.86 8.60 5.46
N SER A 110 9.77 9.54 5.72
CA SER A 110 10.83 9.91 4.78
C SER A 110 11.80 8.75 4.49
N ASN A 111 12.14 7.97 5.51
CA ASN A 111 12.92 6.75 5.32
C ASN A 111 12.11 5.67 4.60
N GLY A 112 10.83 5.50 4.95
CA GLY A 112 9.92 4.54 4.33
C GLY A 112 9.80 4.71 2.82
N ILE A 113 9.60 5.95 2.32
CA ILE A 113 9.53 6.17 0.87
C ILE A 113 10.86 5.91 0.17
N ARG A 114 11.99 6.20 0.83
CA ARG A 114 13.32 5.90 0.29
C ARG A 114 13.59 4.40 0.19
N GLU A 115 13.19 3.63 1.20
CA GLU A 115 13.30 2.17 1.20
C GLU A 115 12.36 1.55 0.17
N MET A 116 11.10 2.00 0.12
CA MET A 116 10.12 1.60 -0.90
C MET A 116 10.68 1.77 -2.31
N LYS A 117 11.28 2.94 -2.61
CA LYS A 117 11.93 3.20 -3.90
C LYS A 117 13.03 2.20 -4.21
N LYS A 118 13.89 1.89 -3.23
CA LYS A 118 14.99 0.93 -3.40
C LYS A 118 14.45 -0.48 -3.65
N PHE A 119 13.51 -0.92 -2.82
CA PHE A 119 12.90 -2.23 -2.89
C PHE A 119 12.24 -2.46 -4.26
N ILE A 120 11.33 -1.56 -4.65
CA ILE A 120 10.59 -1.70 -5.92
C ILE A 120 11.55 -1.67 -7.12
N LYS A 121 12.59 -0.82 -7.07
CA LYS A 121 13.60 -0.77 -8.15
C LYS A 121 14.37 -2.09 -8.30
N LYS A 122 14.58 -2.83 -7.21
CA LYS A 122 15.26 -4.14 -7.23
C LYS A 122 14.35 -5.24 -7.77
N VAL A 123 13.08 -5.25 -7.34
CA VAL A 123 12.11 -6.25 -7.77
C VAL A 123 11.68 -6.03 -9.24
N HIS A 124 11.42 -4.78 -9.60
CA HIS A 124 10.96 -4.41 -10.94
C HIS A 124 11.62 -3.11 -11.42
N LYS A 125 12.59 -3.24 -12.32
CA LYS A 125 13.35 -2.11 -12.86
C LYS A 125 12.52 -1.33 -13.89
N MET A 126 11.96 -0.22 -13.44
CA MET A 126 11.17 0.70 -14.26
C MET A 126 11.46 2.15 -13.84
N LYS A 127 11.33 3.09 -14.78
CA LYS A 127 11.38 4.54 -14.47
C LYS A 127 10.04 4.94 -13.86
N ARG A 128 10.04 5.37 -12.61
CA ARG A 128 8.85 5.83 -11.91
C ARG A 128 9.10 7.08 -11.08
N ASN A 129 8.08 7.89 -10.94
CA ASN A 129 8.09 9.00 -9.99
C ASN A 129 7.55 8.50 -8.65
N ILE A 130 8.43 8.24 -7.71
CA ILE A 130 8.06 7.72 -6.38
C ILE A 130 7.24 8.73 -5.55
N ASN A 131 7.21 10.00 -5.95
CA ASN A 131 6.44 11.05 -5.28
C ASN A 131 4.97 11.09 -5.72
N ASP A 132 4.57 10.27 -6.68
CA ASP A 132 3.18 10.18 -7.13
C ASP A 132 2.24 9.63 -6.05
N SER A 133 0.94 9.92 -6.21
CA SER A 133 -0.09 9.59 -5.22
C SER A 133 -0.17 8.10 -4.87
N ALA A 134 0.09 7.20 -5.83
CA ALA A 134 0.08 5.75 -5.59
C ALA A 134 1.25 5.27 -4.71
N TYR A 135 2.30 6.06 -4.53
CA TYR A 135 3.48 5.73 -3.72
C TYR A 135 3.54 6.61 -2.48
N LEU A 136 4.10 7.83 -2.59
CA LEU A 136 4.26 8.74 -1.46
C LEU A 136 2.92 9.15 -0.86
N GLY A 137 1.94 9.53 -1.68
CA GLY A 137 0.63 9.96 -1.19
C GLY A 137 -0.06 8.87 -0.36
N ASP A 138 -0.08 7.64 -0.89
CA ASP A 138 -0.71 6.50 -0.23
C ASP A 138 0.07 6.03 1.01
N LEU A 139 1.40 6.14 1.00
CA LEU A 139 2.23 5.90 2.19
C LEU A 139 1.90 6.90 3.31
N LEU A 140 1.83 8.20 2.98
CA LEU A 140 1.58 9.25 3.97
C LEU A 140 0.19 9.10 4.59
N VAL A 141 -0.86 8.96 3.77
CA VAL A 141 -2.21 8.83 4.31
C VAL A 141 -2.34 7.57 5.17
N THR A 142 -1.73 6.44 4.76
CA THR A 142 -1.80 5.20 5.52
C THR A 142 -1.03 5.28 6.84
N GLY A 143 0.09 6.01 6.89
CA GLY A 143 0.91 6.20 8.08
C GLY A 143 0.36 7.22 9.08
N TYR A 144 -0.42 8.21 8.62
CA TYR A 144 -0.94 9.29 9.49
C TYR A 144 -2.43 9.16 9.82
N SER A 145 -3.24 8.56 8.94
CA SER A 145 -4.69 8.48 9.11
C SER A 145 -5.09 7.63 10.32
N ILE A 146 -6.09 8.13 11.05
CA ILE A 146 -6.76 7.38 12.13
C ILE A 146 -7.60 6.22 11.58
N PHE A 147 -7.99 6.27 10.31
CA PHE A 147 -8.73 5.20 9.64
C PHE A 147 -7.83 4.05 9.18
N SER A 148 -6.50 4.21 9.27
CA SER A 148 -5.57 3.15 8.89
C SER A 148 -5.57 2.01 9.89
N ARG A 149 -6.13 0.88 9.50
CA ARG A 149 -6.15 -0.37 10.29
C ARG A 149 -4.73 -0.83 10.68
N ASN A 150 -3.79 -0.72 9.77
CA ASN A 150 -2.39 -1.07 10.02
C ASN A 150 -1.76 -0.16 11.07
N ARG A 151 -2.01 1.16 11.00
CA ARG A 151 -1.54 2.11 12.01
C ARG A 151 -2.20 1.87 13.36
N MET A 152 -3.50 1.56 13.37
CA MET A 152 -4.24 1.23 14.60
C MET A 152 -3.67 -0.03 15.27
N PHE A 153 -3.44 -1.08 14.50
CA PHE A 153 -2.80 -2.31 14.98
C PHE A 153 -1.42 -2.02 15.59
N GLY A 154 -0.57 -1.28 14.88
CA GLY A 154 0.74 -0.87 15.39
C GLY A 154 0.65 -0.06 16.69
N ASN A 155 -0.31 0.86 16.79
CA ASN A 155 -0.53 1.66 18.00
C ASN A 155 -0.89 0.79 19.22
N MET A 156 -1.71 -0.23 19.04
CA MET A 156 -2.00 -1.21 20.10
C MET A 156 -0.74 -1.95 20.55
N ILE A 157 0.06 -2.43 19.61
CA ILE A 157 1.34 -3.10 19.92
C ILE A 157 2.27 -2.16 20.67
N GLY A 158 2.41 -0.90 20.23
CA GLY A 158 3.24 0.11 20.90
C GLY A 158 2.76 0.41 22.33
N LYS A 159 1.46 0.28 22.61
CA LYS A 159 0.86 0.39 23.94
C LYS A 159 0.99 -0.88 24.80
N GLY A 160 1.64 -1.92 24.31
CA GLY A 160 1.89 -3.15 25.07
C GLY A 160 0.86 -4.27 24.86
N TYR A 161 -0.07 -4.13 23.92
CA TYR A 161 -0.95 -5.25 23.56
C TYR A 161 -0.13 -6.37 22.90
N THR A 162 -0.49 -7.62 23.21
CA THR A 162 0.02 -8.75 22.44
C THR A 162 -0.59 -8.75 21.03
N VAL A 163 0.10 -9.36 20.07
CA VAL A 163 -0.43 -9.52 18.69
C VAL A 163 -1.82 -10.16 18.72
N LYS A 164 -2.00 -11.20 19.53
CA LYS A 164 -3.28 -11.91 19.65
C LYS A 164 -4.38 -10.98 20.19
N SER A 165 -4.11 -10.22 21.25
CA SER A 165 -5.08 -9.30 21.84
C SER A 165 -5.44 -8.18 20.84
N ALA A 166 -4.45 -7.59 20.18
CA ALA A 166 -4.69 -6.55 19.17
C ALA A 166 -5.55 -7.07 18.01
N MET A 167 -5.30 -8.28 17.52
CA MET A 167 -6.12 -8.90 16.47
C MET A 167 -7.55 -9.19 16.91
N MET A 168 -7.78 -9.56 18.17
CA MET A 168 -9.12 -9.82 18.70
C MET A 168 -9.95 -8.53 18.87
N GLU A 169 -9.30 -7.41 19.20
CA GLU A 169 -9.96 -6.09 19.32
C GLU A 169 -10.31 -5.48 17.95
N MET A 170 -9.64 -5.89 16.90
CA MET A 170 -9.86 -5.33 15.57
C MET A 170 -11.00 -6.05 14.84
N SER A 171 -11.96 -5.30 14.32
CA SER A 171 -13.04 -5.82 13.46
C SER A 171 -12.57 -6.25 12.06
N MET A 172 -11.40 -5.83 11.64
CA MET A 172 -10.83 -6.10 10.30
C MET A 172 -9.33 -6.35 10.38
N VAL A 173 -8.83 -7.13 9.43
CA VAL A 173 -7.43 -7.55 9.35
C VAL A 173 -6.47 -6.37 9.10
N ALA A 174 -5.34 -6.35 9.81
CA ALA A 174 -4.19 -5.52 9.50
C ALA A 174 -3.29 -6.27 8.50
N GLU A 175 -3.46 -6.01 7.22
CA GLU A 175 -2.80 -6.74 6.13
C GLU A 175 -1.26 -6.67 6.20
N GLY A 176 -0.73 -5.55 6.69
CA GLY A 176 0.72 -5.35 6.86
C GLY A 176 1.37 -6.40 7.75
N TYR A 177 0.66 -6.94 8.72
CA TYR A 177 1.18 -8.00 9.60
C TYR A 177 1.57 -9.26 8.79
N TYR A 178 0.70 -9.70 7.90
CA TYR A 178 0.98 -10.86 7.05
C TYR A 178 2.00 -10.53 5.94
N ALA A 179 1.98 -9.30 5.45
CA ALA A 179 2.88 -8.85 4.40
C ALA A 179 4.36 -8.81 4.83
N VAL A 180 4.67 -8.62 6.13
CA VAL A 180 6.05 -8.58 6.65
C VAL A 180 6.83 -9.84 6.26
N LYS A 181 6.24 -11.02 6.42
CA LYS A 181 6.91 -12.30 6.10
C LYS A 181 7.23 -12.42 4.62
N SER A 182 6.29 -12.01 3.76
CA SER A 182 6.49 -12.02 2.30
C SER A 182 7.52 -10.97 1.87
N ALA A 183 7.48 -9.75 2.43
CA ALA A 183 8.46 -8.71 2.18
C ALA A 183 9.88 -9.18 2.57
N TYR A 184 10.02 -9.86 3.71
CA TYR A 184 11.31 -10.42 4.13
C TYR A 184 11.85 -11.46 3.14
N LYS A 185 11.01 -12.40 2.71
CA LYS A 185 11.39 -13.42 1.70
C LYS A 185 11.83 -12.80 0.39
N LEU A 186 11.05 -11.82 -0.11
CA LEU A 186 11.37 -11.09 -1.33
C LEU A 186 12.68 -10.30 -1.19
N ASN A 187 12.91 -9.67 -0.04
CA ASN A 187 14.15 -8.97 0.23
C ASN A 187 15.37 -9.91 0.18
N GLN A 188 15.26 -11.12 0.73
CA GLN A 188 16.31 -12.13 0.64
C GLN A 188 16.56 -12.57 -0.81
N ALA A 189 15.49 -12.75 -1.58
CA ALA A 189 15.59 -13.22 -2.97
C ALA A 189 16.18 -12.16 -3.91
N TYR A 190 15.83 -10.89 -3.74
CA TYR A 190 16.23 -9.80 -4.64
C TYR A 190 17.40 -8.96 -4.13
N GLY A 191 17.85 -9.14 -2.88
CA GLY A 191 18.89 -8.33 -2.26
C GLY A 191 18.56 -6.85 -2.20
N ALA A 192 17.32 -6.54 -1.83
CA ALA A 192 16.75 -5.20 -1.92
C ALA A 192 17.05 -4.33 -0.67
#